data_cd94e1411448edc5f125515ca30f8c2f
#
_entry.id   cd94e1411448edc5f125515ca30f8c2f
#
_cell.length_a   1.000
_cell.length_b   1.000
_cell.length_c   1.000
_cell.angle_alpha   90.00
_cell.angle_beta   90.00
_cell.angle_gamma   90.00
#
_symmetry.space_group_name_H-M   'P 1'
#
loop_
_entity.id
_entity.type
_entity.pdbx_description
1 polymer ?
#
loop_
_entity_poly.entity_id
_entity_poly.type
_entity_poly.pdbx_seq_one_letter_code
_entity_poly.pdbx_strand_id
1 'polypeptide(L)'
;MRIAKQDVPVRINVPGAIARQKTEFGSAAGYGTISGEYFSLGAGTDIAPLLQGLEGDACQAPHWGYVLQGELVVSYTDGSEETIRGGDLFYWPPGHSVRVVQDAEVVLFSPQHEHSHVIDHMLAKMGG
;
A
#
# COMPACT_ATOMS: atom_id res chain seq x y z
N MET A 1 -13.03 -14.56 11.04
CA MET A 1 -12.45 -14.64 9.68
C MET A 1 -10.96 -14.39 9.77
N ARG A 2 -10.18 -15.23 9.12
CA ARG A 2 -8.71 -15.10 9.07
C ARG A 2 -8.19 -15.63 7.74
N ILE A 3 -7.00 -15.19 7.35
CA ILE A 3 -6.31 -15.72 6.19
C ILE A 3 -4.81 -15.73 6.45
N ALA A 4 -4.12 -16.80 6.06
CA ALA A 4 -2.66 -16.85 6.16
C ALA A 4 -2.03 -15.99 5.06
N LYS A 5 -0.86 -15.41 5.32
CA LYS A 5 -0.18 -14.53 4.37
C LYS A 5 -0.01 -15.20 3.00
N GLN A 6 0.44 -16.45 2.98
CA GLN A 6 0.69 -17.15 1.70
C GLN A 6 -0.59 -17.42 0.90
N ASP A 7 -1.76 -17.30 1.52
CA ASP A 7 -3.05 -17.49 0.85
C ASP A 7 -3.66 -16.17 0.37
N VAL A 8 -3.07 -15.04 0.73
CA VAL A 8 -3.52 -13.73 0.25
C VAL A 8 -3.11 -13.57 -1.22
N PRO A 9 -4.07 -13.31 -2.13
CA PRO A 9 -3.77 -13.25 -3.56
C PRO A 9 -2.69 -12.22 -3.90
N VAL A 10 -1.76 -12.60 -4.78
CA VAL A 10 -0.72 -11.72 -5.28
C VAL A 10 -1.29 -10.86 -6.42
N ARG A 11 -1.22 -9.54 -6.26
CA ARG A 11 -1.66 -8.57 -7.28
C ARG A 11 -0.48 -8.01 -8.07
N ILE A 12 0.64 -7.78 -7.42
CA ILE A 12 1.87 -7.28 -8.04
C ILE A 12 2.99 -8.23 -7.65
N ASN A 13 3.77 -8.67 -8.64
CA ASN A 13 4.95 -9.51 -8.42
C ASN A 13 6.00 -9.13 -9.47
N VAL A 14 6.85 -8.19 -9.10
CA VAL A 14 7.95 -7.71 -9.94
C VAL A 14 9.21 -7.63 -9.08
N PRO A 15 10.41 -7.54 -9.67
CA PRO A 15 11.62 -7.32 -8.89
C PRO A 15 11.47 -6.09 -7.98
N GLY A 16 11.66 -6.30 -6.68
CA GLY A 16 11.56 -5.24 -5.69
C GLY A 16 10.17 -5.01 -5.11
N ALA A 17 9.12 -5.69 -5.61
CA ALA A 17 7.78 -5.48 -5.05
C ALA A 17 6.87 -6.68 -5.20
N ILE A 18 6.38 -7.18 -4.08
CA ILE A 18 5.30 -8.17 -4.05
C ILE A 18 4.16 -7.55 -3.24
N ALA A 19 3.01 -7.34 -3.88
CA ALA A 19 1.83 -6.79 -3.24
C ALA A 19 0.72 -7.84 -3.24
N ARG A 20 0.28 -8.19 -2.05
CA ARG A 20 -0.81 -9.15 -1.84
C ARG A 20 -2.04 -8.39 -1.33
N GLN A 21 -3.21 -8.72 -1.86
CA GLN A 21 -4.45 -8.07 -1.46
C GLN A 21 -5.57 -9.10 -1.33
N LYS A 22 -6.18 -9.17 -0.16
CA LYS A 22 -7.41 -9.92 0.07
C LYS A 22 -8.56 -8.93 0.10
N THR A 23 -9.33 -8.88 -0.99
CA THR A 23 -10.57 -8.10 -1.02
C THR A 23 -11.65 -8.82 -0.21
N GLU A 24 -12.71 -8.10 0.16
CA GLU A 24 -13.80 -8.65 0.96
C GLU A 24 -13.31 -9.20 2.32
N PHE A 25 -12.31 -8.53 2.91
CA PHE A 25 -11.78 -8.93 4.21
C PHE A 25 -12.53 -8.23 5.33
N GLY A 26 -13.82 -8.36 5.30
CA GLY A 26 -14.74 -7.81 6.28
C GLY A 26 -15.55 -6.65 5.72
N SER A 27 -16.88 -6.76 5.89
CA SER A 27 -17.83 -5.71 5.55
C SER A 27 -18.76 -5.56 6.75
N ALA A 28 -18.78 -4.38 7.34
CA ALA A 28 -19.62 -4.09 8.49
C ALA A 28 -20.52 -2.91 8.16
N ALA A 29 -21.80 -3.03 8.49
CA ALA A 29 -22.79 -2.00 8.21
C ALA A 29 -22.36 -0.68 8.86
N GLY A 30 -22.33 0.39 8.07
CA GLY A 30 -21.89 1.71 8.52
C GLY A 30 -20.39 1.95 8.51
N TYR A 31 -19.58 0.91 8.22
CA TYR A 31 -18.11 1.04 8.22
C TYR A 31 -17.47 0.74 6.87
N GLY A 32 -18.19 0.06 5.97
CA GLY A 32 -17.69 -0.25 4.64
C GLY A 32 -17.03 -1.61 4.52
N THR A 33 -16.44 -1.86 3.36
CA THR A 33 -15.75 -3.10 3.03
C THR A 33 -14.25 -2.84 2.94
N ILE A 34 -13.45 -3.65 3.62
CA ILE A 34 -12.03 -3.46 3.80
C ILE A 34 -11.25 -4.58 3.11
N SER A 35 -10.13 -4.24 2.49
CA SER A 35 -9.14 -5.23 2.07
C SER A 35 -8.04 -5.34 3.11
N GLY A 36 -7.50 -6.56 3.27
CA GLY A 36 -6.30 -6.81 4.07
C GLY A 36 -5.13 -7.07 3.13
N GLU A 37 -3.99 -6.45 3.39
CA GLU A 37 -2.89 -6.43 2.43
C GLU A 37 -1.54 -6.68 3.09
N TYR A 38 -0.67 -7.38 2.34
CA TYR A 38 0.74 -7.56 2.69
C TYR A 38 1.59 -7.04 1.55
N PHE A 39 2.52 -6.13 1.86
CA PHE A 39 3.46 -5.62 0.87
C PHE A 39 4.89 -5.96 1.30
N SER A 40 5.64 -6.62 0.40
CA SER A 40 7.06 -6.89 0.55
C SER A 40 7.79 -6.02 -0.46
N LEU A 41 8.56 -5.06 0.00
CA LEU A 41 9.15 -4.02 -0.84
C LEU A 41 10.65 -3.96 -0.61
N GLY A 42 11.41 -3.97 -1.71
CA GLY A 42 12.86 -3.89 -1.66
C GLY A 42 13.38 -2.47 -1.50
N ALA A 43 14.53 -2.33 -0.85
CA ALA A 43 15.22 -1.05 -0.71
C ALA A 43 15.43 -0.40 -2.08
N GLY A 44 15.20 0.91 -2.17
CA GLY A 44 15.32 1.67 -3.41
C GLY A 44 14.04 1.74 -4.22
N THR A 45 13.00 0.98 -3.86
CA THR A 45 11.70 1.06 -4.52
C THR A 45 11.06 2.43 -4.22
N ASP A 46 10.58 3.08 -5.29
CA ASP A 46 9.83 4.33 -5.20
C ASP A 46 8.59 4.18 -6.08
N ILE A 47 7.42 4.27 -5.48
CA ILE A 47 6.17 4.05 -6.22
C ILE A 47 5.67 5.31 -6.92
N ALA A 48 6.29 6.46 -6.70
CA ALA A 48 5.83 7.73 -7.28
C ALA A 48 5.62 7.67 -8.80
N PRO A 49 6.52 7.08 -9.61
CA PRO A 49 6.29 6.98 -11.05
C PRO A 49 5.02 6.21 -11.41
N LEU A 50 4.61 5.25 -10.58
CA LEU A 50 3.44 4.41 -10.82
C LEU A 50 2.14 5.12 -10.44
N LEU A 51 2.21 6.23 -9.72
CA LEU A 51 1.06 7.01 -9.27
C LEU A 51 0.75 8.17 -10.22
N GLN A 52 1.60 8.43 -11.21
CA GLN A 52 1.39 9.49 -12.18
C GLN A 52 0.08 9.26 -12.94
N GLY A 53 -0.74 10.31 -13.04
CA GLY A 53 -2.05 10.26 -13.68
C GLY A 53 -3.20 10.10 -12.69
N LEU A 54 -2.93 9.70 -11.44
CA LEU A 54 -3.90 9.77 -10.37
C LEU A 54 -3.98 11.21 -9.84
N GLU A 55 -5.02 11.53 -9.11
CA GLU A 55 -5.19 12.87 -8.52
C GLU A 55 -3.97 13.23 -7.68
N GLY A 56 -3.36 14.39 -7.97
CA GLY A 56 -2.15 14.84 -7.28
C GLY A 56 -0.93 13.96 -7.52
N ASP A 57 -0.99 13.04 -8.49
CA ASP A 57 0.05 12.03 -8.74
C ASP A 57 0.40 11.25 -7.47
N ALA A 58 -0.61 10.97 -6.66
CA ALA A 58 -0.47 10.33 -5.36
C ALA A 58 -1.54 9.24 -5.17
N CYS A 59 -1.33 8.39 -4.18
CA CYS A 59 -2.33 7.39 -3.78
C CYS A 59 -3.42 8.09 -2.97
N GLN A 60 -4.66 8.04 -3.44
CA GLN A 60 -5.79 8.68 -2.77
C GLN A 60 -6.54 7.72 -1.84
N ALA A 61 -6.11 6.46 -1.74
CA ALA A 61 -6.70 5.52 -0.81
C ALA A 61 -6.02 5.66 0.56
N PRO A 62 -6.78 5.82 1.65
CA PRO A 62 -6.18 5.82 2.97
C PRO A 62 -5.78 4.41 3.39
N HIS A 63 -4.73 4.30 4.22
CA HIS A 63 -4.28 3.01 4.75
C HIS A 63 -4.02 3.13 6.24
N TRP A 64 -4.40 2.09 6.97
CA TRP A 64 -4.04 1.88 8.37
C TRP A 64 -3.23 0.60 8.43
N GLY A 65 -2.12 0.61 9.16
CA GLY A 65 -1.30 -0.60 9.17
C GLY A 65 -0.17 -0.61 10.18
N TYR A 66 0.72 -1.57 9.95
CA TYR A 66 1.84 -1.85 10.83
C TYR A 66 3.05 -2.27 9.99
N VAL A 67 4.20 -1.70 10.31
CA VAL A 67 5.47 -2.08 9.68
C VAL A 67 6.06 -3.23 10.46
N LEU A 68 6.22 -4.39 9.81
CA LEU A 68 6.83 -5.57 10.43
C LEU A 68 8.33 -5.43 10.52
N GLN A 69 8.96 -4.93 9.46
CA GLN A 69 10.40 -4.68 9.40
C GLN A 69 10.71 -3.67 8.31
N GLY A 70 11.90 -3.10 8.38
CA GLY A 70 12.42 -2.19 7.36
C GLY A 70 12.20 -0.73 7.68
N GLU A 71 12.40 0.10 6.66
CA GLU A 71 12.25 1.55 6.79
C GLU A 71 11.69 2.13 5.50
N LEU A 72 10.66 2.97 5.63
CA LEU A 72 10.01 3.65 4.50
C LEU A 72 9.90 5.13 4.80
N VAL A 73 9.89 5.93 3.73
CA VAL A 73 9.56 7.36 3.81
C VAL A 73 8.26 7.58 3.05
N VAL A 74 7.30 8.17 3.73
CA VAL A 74 5.99 8.50 3.15
C VAL A 74 5.97 10.00 2.90
N SER A 75 5.68 10.38 1.66
CA SER A 75 5.58 11.78 1.24
C SER A 75 4.11 12.12 1.06
N TYR A 76 3.72 13.32 1.50
CA TYR A 76 2.35 13.80 1.39
C TYR A 76 2.28 14.97 0.41
N THR A 77 1.10 15.21 -0.15
CA THR A 77 0.90 16.27 -1.16
C THR A 77 1.09 17.68 -0.60
N ASP A 78 1.09 17.86 0.72
CA ASP A 78 1.42 19.14 1.36
C ASP A 78 2.93 19.41 1.42
N GLY A 79 3.76 18.48 0.91
CA GLY A 79 5.21 18.57 0.90
C GLY A 79 5.90 18.00 2.13
N SER A 80 5.15 17.57 3.14
CA SER A 80 5.74 16.93 4.31
C SER A 80 6.12 15.47 4.05
N GLU A 81 7.02 14.95 4.87
CA GLU A 81 7.45 13.56 4.83
C GLU A 81 7.46 12.98 6.23
N GLU A 82 7.30 11.67 6.30
CA GLU A 82 7.34 10.93 7.55
C GLU A 82 8.15 9.66 7.33
N THR A 83 9.09 9.38 8.23
CA THR A 83 9.84 8.13 8.22
C THR A 83 9.21 7.15 9.17
N ILE A 84 8.91 5.94 8.69
CA ILE A 84 8.34 4.86 9.51
C ILE A 84 9.24 3.63 9.45
N ARG A 85 9.30 2.90 10.54
CA ARG A 85 10.21 1.77 10.75
C ARG A 85 9.50 0.57 11.34
N GLY A 86 10.15 -0.57 11.30
CA GLY A 86 9.65 -1.80 11.93
C GLY A 86 9.19 -1.54 13.36
N GLY A 87 7.99 -1.97 13.67
CA GLY A 87 7.36 -1.75 14.97
C GLY A 87 6.38 -0.58 15.00
N ASP A 88 6.34 0.25 13.96
CA ASP A 88 5.46 1.42 13.93
C ASP A 88 4.06 1.07 13.45
N LEU A 89 3.04 1.56 14.17
CA LEU A 89 1.69 1.70 13.62
C LEU A 89 1.66 2.95 12.75
N PHE A 90 0.89 2.94 11.68
CA PHE A 90 0.79 4.09 10.82
C PHE A 90 -0.64 4.34 10.32
N TYR A 91 -0.89 5.58 9.95
CA TYR A 91 -2.00 5.98 9.14
C TYR A 91 -1.47 6.82 7.98
N TRP A 92 -1.76 6.41 6.74
CA TRP A 92 -1.43 7.19 5.55
C TRP A 92 -2.72 7.77 5.00
N PRO A 93 -2.92 9.10 5.14
CA PRO A 93 -4.11 9.72 4.57
C PRO A 93 -4.07 9.74 3.04
N PRO A 94 -5.21 10.00 2.39
CA PRO A 94 -5.22 10.23 0.94
C PRO A 94 -4.20 11.30 0.55
N GLY A 95 -3.52 11.09 -0.59
CA GLY A 95 -2.52 12.04 -1.06
C GLY A 95 -1.11 11.69 -0.60
N HIS A 96 -0.76 10.42 -0.58
CA HIS A 96 0.58 9.97 -0.18
C HIS A 96 1.29 9.22 -1.31
N SER A 97 2.62 9.15 -1.18
CA SER A 97 3.50 8.28 -1.95
C SER A 97 4.55 7.67 -1.01
N VAL A 98 5.14 6.56 -1.43
CA VAL A 98 6.05 5.79 -0.56
C VAL A 98 7.34 5.48 -1.30
N ARG A 99 8.48 5.65 -0.62
CA ARG A 99 9.76 5.11 -1.07
C ARG A 99 10.40 4.29 0.04
N VAL A 100 11.16 3.29 -0.35
CA VAL A 100 11.69 2.28 0.58
C VAL A 100 13.17 2.51 0.78
N VAL A 101 13.58 2.68 2.05
CA VAL A 101 14.98 2.91 2.43
C VAL A 101 15.66 1.58 2.73
N GLN A 102 15.00 0.69 3.47
CA GLN A 102 15.46 -0.66 3.77
C GLN A 102 14.35 -1.64 3.44
N ASP A 103 14.72 -2.85 3.00
CA ASP A 103 13.77 -3.90 2.68
C ASP A 103 12.67 -3.95 3.73
N ALA A 104 11.43 -3.80 3.30
CA ALA A 104 10.30 -3.60 4.20
C ALA A 104 9.21 -4.64 4.01
N GLU A 105 8.60 -5.02 5.12
CA GLU A 105 7.39 -5.83 5.18
C GLU A 105 6.31 -5.04 5.89
N VAL A 106 5.18 -4.84 5.23
CA VAL A 106 4.10 -3.97 5.71
C VAL A 106 2.76 -4.69 5.63
N VAL A 107 1.99 -4.59 6.70
CA VAL A 107 0.59 -5.03 6.72
C VAL A 107 -0.28 -3.78 6.72
N LEU A 108 -1.26 -3.72 5.82
CA LEU A 108 -2.16 -2.58 5.79
C LEU A 108 -3.60 -3.01 5.51
N PHE A 109 -4.52 -2.15 5.92
CA PHE A 109 -5.96 -2.32 5.71
C PHE A 109 -6.47 -1.06 5.01
N SER A 110 -7.29 -1.25 3.97
CA SER A 110 -7.67 -0.17 3.07
C SER A 110 -9.12 -0.32 2.64
N PRO A 111 -9.82 0.81 2.36
CA PRO A 111 -11.08 0.74 1.64
C PRO A 111 -10.81 0.07 0.29
N GLN A 112 -11.42 -1.11 0.06
CA GLN A 112 -11.00 -1.94 -1.06
C GLN A 112 -11.27 -1.33 -2.43
N HIS A 113 -12.37 -0.62 -2.59
CA HIS A 113 -12.72 0.00 -3.88
C HIS A 113 -11.66 1.00 -4.30
N GLU A 114 -11.30 1.90 -3.41
CA GLU A 114 -10.34 2.96 -3.67
C GLU A 114 -8.94 2.40 -3.91
N HIS A 115 -8.52 1.44 -3.10
CA HIS A 115 -7.17 0.88 -3.24
C HIS A 115 -7.06 -0.09 -4.43
N SER A 116 -8.12 -0.82 -4.76
CA SER A 116 -8.13 -1.64 -5.97
C SER A 116 -7.96 -0.78 -7.21
N HIS A 117 -8.60 0.40 -7.25
CA HIS A 117 -8.44 1.36 -8.34
C HIS A 117 -6.97 1.82 -8.47
N VAL A 118 -6.31 2.10 -7.35
CA VAL A 118 -4.89 2.49 -7.35
C VAL A 118 -4.01 1.35 -7.85
N ILE A 119 -4.23 0.13 -7.35
CA ILE A 119 -3.45 -1.04 -7.77
C ILE A 119 -3.64 -1.30 -9.28
N ASP A 120 -4.85 -1.21 -9.78
CA ASP A 120 -5.12 -1.37 -11.22
C ASP A 120 -4.39 -0.32 -12.04
N HIS A 121 -4.36 0.92 -11.57
CA HIS A 121 -3.62 2.00 -12.23
C HIS A 121 -2.12 1.71 -12.26
N MET A 122 -1.56 1.26 -11.13
CA MET A 122 -0.14 0.91 -11.05
C MET A 122 0.21 -0.23 -12.02
N LEU A 123 -0.64 -1.26 -12.08
CA LEU A 123 -0.46 -2.38 -13.01
C LEU A 123 -0.47 -1.90 -14.46
N ALA A 124 -1.37 -0.99 -14.81
CA ALA A 124 -1.42 -0.41 -16.16
C ALA A 124 -0.14 0.38 -16.48
N LYS A 125 0.40 1.12 -15.50
CA LYS A 125 1.67 1.85 -15.65
C LYS A 125 2.86 0.91 -15.83
N MET A 126 2.80 -0.29 -15.28
CA MET A 126 3.85 -1.30 -15.46
C MET A 126 3.81 -1.97 -16.83
N GLY A 127 2.88 -1.58 -17.71
CA GLY A 127 2.75 -2.13 -19.05
C GLY A 127 1.94 -3.42 -19.09
N GLY A 128 1.23 -3.67 -18.00
CA GLY A 128 0.38 -4.85 -17.88
C GLY A 128 -0.91 -4.77 -18.66
#